data_0cbc56acbbfc38cb668a75fdb3cdb9a3
#
_entry.id   0cbc56acbbfc38cb668a75fdb3cdb9a3
#
_cell.length_a   1.000
_cell.length_b   1.000
_cell.length_c   1.000
_cell.angle_alpha   90.00
_cell.angle_beta   90.00
_cell.angle_gamma   90.00
#
_symmetry.space_group_name_H-M   'P 1'
#
loop_
_entity.id
_entity.type
_entity.pdbx_description
1 polymer ?
#
loop_
_entity_poly.entity_id
_entity_poly.type
_entity_poly.pdbx_seq_one_letter_code
_entity_poly.pdbx_strand_id
1 'polypeptide(L)'
;VWAVVAVAGAPALLQLAGQGIGHWSLLAAAAGLMALAVGLPKVLPPRARDLRNGLGPIIASRAIQTGAFYAGEAFLLLGLQNLKGLDTLQAGLALTIGSLGWSFGSWLQARMRLRRDRIITTGTCLVALGMAGIVVFLTWLGVPLWIGVAAWTLAGCGMGLTVSSTAVATMALSSPRDQGRNTGALLVAESIGTSVMTALTGACYAVL
;
A
#
# COMPACT_ATOMS: atom_id res chain seq x y z
N VAL A 1 -23.37 -4.65 -11.05
CA VAL A 1 -22.55 -5.87 -11.19
C VAL A 1 -21.32 -5.61 -12.04
N TRP A 2 -21.44 -5.18 -13.31
CA TRP A 2 -20.31 -5.01 -14.24
C TRP A 2 -19.23 -4.04 -13.71
N ALA A 3 -19.58 -2.93 -13.05
CA ALA A 3 -18.63 -1.97 -12.50
C ALA A 3 -17.77 -2.59 -11.38
N VAL A 4 -18.34 -3.49 -10.58
CA VAL A 4 -17.62 -4.24 -9.55
C VAL A 4 -16.63 -5.21 -10.20
N VAL A 5 -17.06 -5.93 -11.24
CA VAL A 5 -16.19 -6.85 -11.98
C VAL A 5 -15.04 -6.09 -12.65
N ALA A 6 -15.34 -4.94 -13.28
CA ALA A 6 -14.33 -4.11 -13.92
C ALA A 6 -13.28 -3.60 -12.91
N VAL A 7 -13.74 -3.09 -11.76
CA VAL A 7 -12.83 -2.59 -10.70
C VAL A 7 -12.04 -3.73 -10.05
N ALA A 8 -12.65 -4.90 -9.86
CA ALA A 8 -11.96 -6.07 -9.31
C ALA A 8 -10.93 -6.68 -10.28
N GLY A 9 -11.17 -6.61 -11.59
CA GLY A 9 -10.26 -7.11 -12.61
C GLY A 9 -9.13 -6.12 -12.99
N ALA A 10 -9.32 -4.83 -12.74
CA ALA A 10 -8.35 -3.80 -13.06
C ALA A 10 -6.96 -4.02 -12.41
N PRO A 11 -6.85 -4.42 -11.14
CA PRO A 11 -5.57 -4.78 -10.51
C PRO A 11 -4.79 -5.84 -11.29
N ALA A 12 -5.45 -6.90 -11.74
CA ALA A 12 -4.79 -7.97 -12.50
C ALA A 12 -4.28 -7.46 -13.86
N LEU A 13 -5.04 -6.63 -14.55
CA LEU A 13 -4.61 -6.00 -15.81
C LEU A 13 -3.40 -5.08 -15.61
N LEU A 14 -3.39 -4.28 -14.53
CA LEU A 14 -2.26 -3.40 -14.20
C LEU A 14 -1.01 -4.19 -13.81
N GLN A 15 -1.15 -5.31 -13.09
CA GLN A 15 -0.03 -6.18 -12.76
C GLN A 15 0.54 -6.87 -14.01
N LEU A 16 -0.31 -7.34 -14.93
CA LEU A 16 0.14 -7.88 -16.22
C LEU A 16 0.89 -6.82 -17.05
N ALA A 17 0.42 -5.58 -17.02
CA ALA A 17 1.11 -4.47 -17.66
C ALA A 17 2.53 -4.25 -17.10
N GLY A 18 2.68 -4.32 -15.77
CA GLY A 18 3.97 -4.17 -15.08
C GLY A 18 4.99 -5.29 -15.36
N GLN A 19 4.57 -6.43 -15.90
CA GLN A 19 5.46 -7.54 -16.26
C GLN A 19 6.19 -7.35 -17.59
N GLY A 20 5.94 -6.26 -18.33
CA GLY A 20 6.72 -5.89 -19.51
C GLY A 20 6.56 -6.80 -20.74
N ILE A 21 5.42 -7.44 -20.92
CA ILE A 21 5.16 -8.38 -22.03
C ILE A 21 4.77 -7.60 -23.30
N GLY A 22 5.72 -6.89 -23.93
CA GLY A 22 5.57 -6.28 -25.26
C GLY A 22 4.37 -5.34 -25.42
N HIS A 23 3.75 -5.31 -26.62
CA HIS A 23 2.60 -4.43 -26.92
C HIS A 23 1.37 -4.72 -26.06
N TRP A 24 1.23 -5.93 -25.55
CA TRP A 24 0.13 -6.34 -24.68
C TRP A 24 0.16 -5.63 -23.32
N SER A 25 1.35 -5.22 -22.85
CA SER A 25 1.48 -4.48 -21.59
C SER A 25 0.79 -3.11 -21.65
N LEU A 26 0.92 -2.39 -22.76
CA LEU A 26 0.26 -1.09 -22.96
C LEU A 26 -1.26 -1.26 -23.05
N LEU A 27 -1.73 -2.29 -23.75
CA LEU A 27 -3.16 -2.57 -23.84
C LEU A 27 -3.73 -2.98 -22.48
N ALA A 28 -3.04 -3.80 -21.73
CA ALA A 28 -3.43 -4.20 -20.38
C ALA A 28 -3.45 -2.99 -19.43
N ALA A 29 -2.45 -2.10 -19.50
CA ALA A 29 -2.43 -0.85 -18.73
C ALA A 29 -3.61 0.05 -19.08
N ALA A 30 -3.87 0.28 -20.37
CA ALA A 30 -4.97 1.10 -20.85
C ALA A 30 -6.33 0.52 -20.43
N ALA A 31 -6.52 -0.80 -20.59
CA ALA A 31 -7.73 -1.49 -20.16
C ALA A 31 -7.95 -1.41 -18.64
N GLY A 32 -6.90 -1.63 -17.85
CA GLY A 32 -6.95 -1.52 -16.39
C GLY A 32 -7.27 -0.11 -15.91
N LEU A 33 -6.62 0.91 -16.47
CA LEU A 33 -6.89 2.31 -16.15
C LEU A 33 -8.30 2.73 -16.57
N MET A 34 -8.76 2.30 -17.74
CA MET A 34 -10.14 2.57 -18.22
C MET A 34 -11.16 1.89 -17.32
N ALA A 35 -10.94 0.64 -16.92
CA ALA A 35 -11.81 -0.07 -15.98
C ALA A 35 -11.90 0.65 -14.63
N LEU A 36 -10.80 1.21 -14.12
CA LEU A 36 -10.80 2.05 -12.93
C LEU A 36 -11.53 3.37 -13.15
N ALA A 37 -11.23 4.10 -14.21
CA ALA A 37 -11.83 5.40 -14.50
C ALA A 37 -13.36 5.33 -14.61
N VAL A 38 -13.88 4.28 -15.25
CA VAL A 38 -15.32 4.08 -15.46
C VAL A 38 -16.00 3.37 -14.29
N GLY A 39 -15.33 2.42 -13.68
CA GLY A 39 -15.89 1.57 -12.62
C GLY A 39 -15.83 2.19 -11.23
N LEU A 40 -14.70 2.81 -10.87
CA LEU A 40 -14.46 3.34 -9.53
C LEU A 40 -15.51 4.38 -9.08
N PRO A 41 -15.91 5.34 -9.90
CA PRO A 41 -16.97 6.28 -9.51
C PRO A 41 -18.32 5.61 -9.22
N LYS A 42 -18.58 4.42 -9.77
CA LYS A 42 -19.83 3.68 -9.55
C LYS A 42 -19.79 2.77 -8.33
N VAL A 43 -18.59 2.33 -7.94
CA VAL A 43 -18.36 1.44 -6.80
C VAL A 43 -18.16 2.25 -5.51
N LEU A 44 -17.44 3.37 -5.58
CA LEU A 44 -17.22 4.23 -4.42
C LEU A 44 -18.51 4.93 -3.98
N PRO A 45 -18.85 4.90 -2.69
CA PRO A 45 -19.96 5.67 -2.14
C PRO A 45 -19.74 7.17 -2.37
N PRO A 46 -20.81 7.97 -2.55
CA PRO A 46 -20.68 9.41 -2.82
C PRO A 46 -19.82 10.15 -1.79
N ARG A 47 -19.94 9.79 -0.51
CA ARG A 47 -19.15 10.37 0.59
C ARG A 47 -17.65 10.02 0.53
N ALA A 48 -17.29 8.95 -0.16
CA ALA A 48 -15.89 8.57 -0.38
C ALA A 48 -15.20 9.37 -1.50
N ARG A 49 -15.96 10.12 -2.30
CA ARG A 49 -15.45 10.96 -3.38
C ARG A 49 -15.06 12.36 -2.91
N ASP A 50 -15.56 12.80 -1.75
CA ASP A 50 -15.15 14.06 -1.15
C ASP A 50 -13.81 13.84 -0.44
N LEU A 51 -12.73 14.32 -1.06
CA LEU A 51 -11.37 14.22 -0.51
C LEU A 51 -11.07 15.27 0.56
N ARG A 52 -12.01 16.17 0.86
CA ARG A 52 -11.80 17.24 1.86
C ARG A 52 -12.17 16.79 3.27
N ASN A 53 -13.23 15.98 3.38
CA ASN A 53 -13.76 15.61 4.70
C ASN A 53 -14.31 14.19 4.74
N GLY A 54 -14.23 13.55 5.90
CA GLY A 54 -14.90 12.30 6.18
C GLY A 54 -14.20 11.06 5.62
N LEU A 55 -14.95 10.23 4.89
CA LEU A 55 -14.48 8.93 4.39
C LEU A 55 -13.48 9.04 3.24
N GLY A 56 -13.57 10.06 2.40
CA GLY A 56 -12.73 10.20 1.22
C GLY A 56 -11.24 10.24 1.55
N PRO A 57 -10.78 11.15 2.45
CA PRO A 57 -9.37 11.20 2.85
C PRO A 57 -8.86 9.89 3.46
N ILE A 58 -9.71 9.18 4.24
CA ILE A 58 -9.35 7.91 4.87
C ILE A 58 -9.11 6.84 3.80
N ILE A 59 -10.03 6.73 2.84
CA ILE A 59 -9.95 5.76 1.75
C ILE A 59 -8.75 6.07 0.83
N ALA A 60 -8.54 7.35 0.49
CA ALA A 60 -7.39 7.76 -0.33
C ALA A 60 -6.05 7.51 0.38
N SER A 61 -5.94 7.87 1.68
CA SER A 61 -4.73 7.61 2.45
C SER A 61 -4.42 6.12 2.54
N ARG A 62 -5.46 5.26 2.70
CA ARG A 62 -5.30 3.81 2.70
C ARG A 62 -4.73 3.31 1.38
N ALA A 63 -5.28 3.73 0.24
CA ALA A 63 -4.82 3.32 -1.07
C ALA A 63 -3.34 3.70 -1.31
N ILE A 64 -2.97 4.94 -0.97
CA ILE A 64 -1.60 5.45 -1.16
C ILE A 64 -0.61 4.71 -0.26
N GLN A 65 -0.93 4.55 1.02
CA GLN A 65 -0.04 3.93 1.99
C GLN A 65 0.20 2.44 1.72
N THR A 66 -0.88 1.68 1.49
CA THR A 66 -0.77 0.25 1.19
C THR A 66 -0.09 0.04 -0.15
N GLY A 67 -0.40 0.86 -1.15
CA GLY A 67 0.28 0.83 -2.44
C GLY A 67 1.78 1.06 -2.33
N ALA A 68 2.20 2.11 -1.64
CA ALA A 68 3.61 2.42 -1.43
C ALA A 68 4.32 1.31 -0.64
N PHE A 69 3.67 0.77 0.41
CA PHE A 69 4.26 -0.27 1.24
C PHE A 69 4.46 -1.58 0.48
N TYR A 70 3.42 -2.12 -0.16
CA TYR A 70 3.52 -3.41 -0.87
C TYR A 70 4.37 -3.33 -2.14
N ALA A 71 4.34 -2.20 -2.86
CA ALA A 71 5.29 -1.98 -3.95
C ALA A 71 6.73 -1.94 -3.41
N GLY A 72 6.96 -1.22 -2.31
CA GLY A 72 8.27 -1.18 -1.65
C GLY A 72 8.74 -2.55 -1.17
N GLU A 73 7.84 -3.40 -0.62
CA GLU A 73 8.14 -4.77 -0.19
C GLU A 73 8.67 -5.63 -1.35
N ALA A 74 7.97 -5.61 -2.49
CA ALA A 74 8.35 -6.38 -3.66
C ALA A 74 9.75 -6.00 -4.17
N PHE A 75 10.05 -4.69 -4.23
CA PHE A 75 11.34 -4.21 -4.70
C PHE A 75 12.44 -4.24 -3.63
N LEU A 76 12.08 -4.21 -2.34
CA LEU A 76 13.02 -4.44 -1.26
C LEU A 76 13.61 -5.84 -1.35
N LEU A 77 12.79 -6.87 -1.59
CA LEU A 77 13.26 -8.25 -1.76
C LEU A 77 14.27 -8.34 -2.91
N LEU A 78 13.94 -7.77 -4.06
CA LEU A 78 14.85 -7.74 -5.23
C LEU A 78 16.13 -6.95 -4.92
N GLY A 79 16.03 -5.81 -4.24
CA GLY A 79 17.18 -4.99 -3.84
C GLY A 79 18.09 -5.70 -2.85
N LEU A 80 17.55 -6.43 -1.89
CA LEU A 80 18.32 -7.23 -0.94
C LEU A 80 19.16 -8.31 -1.66
N GLN A 81 18.56 -8.98 -2.64
CA GLN A 81 19.25 -10.03 -3.40
C GLN A 81 20.22 -9.46 -4.43
N ASN A 82 19.79 -8.50 -5.27
CA ASN A 82 20.58 -8.05 -6.41
C ASN A 82 21.63 -6.99 -6.05
N LEU A 83 21.31 -6.07 -5.10
CA LEU A 83 22.21 -4.97 -4.72
C LEU A 83 23.05 -5.28 -3.48
N LYS A 84 22.50 -6.05 -2.54
CA LYS A 84 23.20 -6.39 -1.28
C LYS A 84 23.76 -7.81 -1.28
N GLY A 85 23.49 -8.63 -2.31
CA GLY A 85 24.03 -9.97 -2.45
C GLY A 85 23.54 -10.98 -1.40
N LEU A 86 22.38 -10.70 -0.75
CA LEU A 86 21.80 -11.60 0.24
C LEU A 86 21.18 -12.82 -0.46
N ASP A 87 21.32 -13.99 0.14
CA ASP A 87 20.59 -15.16 -0.32
C ASP A 87 19.08 -15.05 0.01
N THR A 88 18.28 -15.94 -0.59
CA THR A 88 16.82 -15.92 -0.42
C THR A 88 16.38 -16.08 1.03
N LEU A 89 17.11 -16.87 1.82
CA LEU A 89 16.80 -17.09 3.23
C LEU A 89 17.07 -15.83 4.06
N GLN A 90 18.23 -15.20 3.85
CA GLN A 90 18.62 -13.97 4.56
C GLN A 90 17.67 -12.82 4.22
N ALA A 91 17.33 -12.66 2.93
CA ALA A 91 16.36 -11.65 2.50
C ALA A 91 14.96 -11.91 3.10
N GLY A 92 14.50 -13.16 3.12
CA GLY A 92 13.24 -13.56 3.75
C GLY A 92 13.22 -13.31 5.26
N LEU A 93 14.32 -13.60 5.96
CA LEU A 93 14.45 -13.32 7.40
C LEU A 93 14.39 -11.81 7.68
N ALA A 94 15.06 -10.99 6.87
CA ALA A 94 15.02 -9.53 7.00
C ALA A 94 13.59 -8.98 6.87
N LEU A 95 12.82 -9.48 5.89
CA LEU A 95 11.42 -9.13 5.71
C LEU A 95 10.55 -9.61 6.88
N THR A 96 10.79 -10.83 7.38
CA THR A 96 10.06 -11.41 8.51
C THR A 96 10.26 -10.58 9.79
N ILE A 97 11.48 -10.17 10.09
CA ILE A 97 11.76 -9.30 11.23
C ILE A 97 11.01 -7.97 11.10
N GLY A 98 11.01 -7.38 9.89
CA GLY A 98 10.26 -6.15 9.62
C GLY A 98 8.76 -6.30 9.84
N SER A 99 8.17 -7.47 9.57
CA SER A 99 6.74 -7.73 9.80
C SER A 99 6.35 -7.70 11.29
N LEU A 100 7.29 -7.92 12.21
CA LEU A 100 7.06 -7.71 13.64
C LEU A 100 6.72 -6.27 13.97
N GLY A 101 7.25 -5.32 13.20
CA GLY A 101 6.87 -3.90 13.29
C GLY A 101 5.38 -3.68 13.05
N TRP A 102 4.80 -4.36 12.06
CA TRP A 102 3.35 -4.27 11.79
C TRP A 102 2.52 -4.78 12.98
N SER A 103 2.87 -5.92 13.52
CA SER A 103 2.19 -6.49 14.70
C SER A 103 2.30 -5.56 15.90
N PHE A 104 3.49 -4.99 16.14
CA PHE A 104 3.72 -4.02 17.21
C PHE A 104 2.91 -2.74 17.00
N GLY A 105 2.88 -2.18 15.80
CA GLY A 105 2.09 -0.99 15.47
C GLY A 105 0.59 -1.22 15.66
N SER A 106 0.08 -2.38 15.26
CA SER A 106 -1.33 -2.75 15.45
C SER A 106 -1.69 -2.91 16.93
N TRP A 107 -0.80 -3.52 17.72
CA TRP A 107 -0.97 -3.64 19.17
C TRP A 107 -0.91 -2.27 19.86
N LEU A 108 0.04 -1.43 19.47
CA LEU A 108 0.22 -0.08 20.03
C LEU A 108 -1.02 0.77 19.75
N GLN A 109 -1.54 0.77 18.52
CA GLN A 109 -2.74 1.49 18.11
C GLN A 109 -3.95 1.12 18.99
N ALA A 110 -4.12 -0.15 19.35
CA ALA A 110 -5.24 -0.61 20.18
C ALA A 110 -5.19 -0.05 21.60
N ARG A 111 -4.00 0.32 22.10
CA ARG A 111 -3.78 0.88 23.44
C ARG A 111 -3.71 2.40 23.48
N MET A 112 -3.48 3.04 22.33
CA MET A 112 -3.40 4.50 22.24
C MET A 112 -4.79 5.15 22.44
N ARG A 113 -4.87 6.10 23.36
CA ARG A 113 -6.06 6.95 23.59
C ARG A 113 -6.03 8.25 22.78
N LEU A 114 -5.22 8.29 21.73
CA LEU A 114 -5.11 9.44 20.85
C LEU A 114 -6.27 9.48 19.84
N ARG A 115 -6.52 10.70 19.33
CA ARG A 115 -7.45 10.88 18.21
C ARG A 115 -7.00 10.08 16.98
N ARG A 116 -7.92 9.45 16.28
CA ARG A 116 -7.65 8.57 15.13
C ARG A 116 -6.89 9.26 13.99
N ASP A 117 -7.20 10.54 13.75
CA ASP A 117 -6.49 11.36 12.78
C ASP A 117 -4.99 11.44 13.07
N ARG A 118 -4.63 11.69 14.34
CA ARG A 118 -3.21 11.72 14.75
C ARG A 118 -2.51 10.39 14.62
N ILE A 119 -3.18 9.29 14.96
CA ILE A 119 -2.60 7.95 14.82
C ILE A 119 -2.34 7.64 13.32
N ILE A 120 -3.30 7.95 12.45
CA ILE A 120 -3.16 7.77 11.00
C ILE A 120 -2.00 8.63 10.48
N THR A 121 -1.94 9.93 10.86
CA THR A 121 -0.85 10.82 10.43
C THR A 121 0.51 10.32 10.91
N THR A 122 0.63 9.95 12.18
CA THR A 122 1.88 9.41 12.74
C THR A 122 2.31 8.15 12.00
N GLY A 123 1.37 7.22 11.79
CA GLY A 123 1.66 5.99 11.04
C GLY A 123 2.08 6.27 9.60
N THR A 124 1.44 7.24 8.91
CA THR A 124 1.83 7.66 7.56
C THR A 124 3.26 8.21 7.54
N CYS A 125 3.62 9.05 8.52
CA CYS A 125 4.98 9.58 8.64
C CYS A 125 6.00 8.45 8.87
N LEU A 126 5.67 7.46 9.71
CA LEU A 126 6.54 6.30 9.95
C LEU A 126 6.72 5.45 8.69
N VAL A 127 5.65 5.22 7.90
CA VAL A 127 5.77 4.54 6.60
C VAL A 127 6.69 5.33 5.67
N ALA A 128 6.49 6.64 5.54
CA ALA A 128 7.30 7.49 4.66
C ALA A 128 8.78 7.51 5.09
N LEU A 129 9.05 7.66 6.38
CA LEU A 129 10.42 7.63 6.93
C LEU A 129 11.09 6.26 6.75
N GLY A 130 10.34 5.18 7.00
CA GLY A 130 10.84 3.83 6.80
C GLY A 130 11.17 3.56 5.33
N MET A 131 10.29 3.96 4.40
CA MET A 131 10.55 3.83 2.95
C MET A 131 11.75 4.67 2.50
N ALA A 132 11.88 5.91 2.99
CA ALA A 132 13.05 6.74 2.72
C ALA A 132 14.35 6.08 3.25
N GLY A 133 14.30 5.50 4.46
CA GLY A 133 15.41 4.74 5.03
C GLY A 133 15.80 3.53 4.19
N ILE A 134 14.83 2.82 3.61
CA ILE A 134 15.08 1.69 2.70
C ILE A 134 15.76 2.17 1.41
N VAL A 135 15.32 3.29 0.83
CA VAL A 135 15.97 3.87 -0.36
C VAL A 135 17.43 4.20 -0.06
N VAL A 136 17.71 4.87 1.06
CA VAL A 136 19.07 5.18 1.50
C VAL A 136 19.90 3.89 1.71
N PHE A 137 19.30 2.88 2.35
CA PHE A 137 19.97 1.60 2.57
C PHE A 137 20.32 0.88 1.26
N LEU A 138 19.42 0.86 0.28
CA LEU A 138 19.64 0.18 -0.99
C LEU A 138 20.63 0.92 -1.89
N THR A 139 20.61 2.25 -1.88
CA THR A 139 21.48 3.07 -2.75
C THR A 139 22.91 3.22 -2.21
N TRP A 140 23.11 3.17 -0.90
CA TRP A 140 24.42 3.28 -0.29
C TRP A 140 24.97 1.91 0.14
N LEU A 141 26.00 1.44 -0.56
CA LEU A 141 26.62 0.13 -0.32
C LEU A 141 27.25 -0.03 1.07
N GLY A 142 27.71 1.05 1.69
CA GLY A 142 28.32 1.04 3.04
C GLY A 142 27.33 0.99 4.19
N VAL A 143 26.03 1.08 3.94
CA VAL A 143 25.01 1.03 5.01
C VAL A 143 24.81 -0.42 5.46
N PRO A 144 24.98 -0.72 6.77
CA PRO A 144 24.86 -2.08 7.28
C PRO A 144 23.39 -2.57 7.23
N LEU A 145 23.21 -3.89 7.09
CA LEU A 145 21.93 -4.57 6.94
C LEU A 145 20.91 -4.21 8.04
N TRP A 146 21.37 -4.08 9.28
CA TRP A 146 20.47 -3.78 10.40
C TRP A 146 19.74 -2.44 10.26
N ILE A 147 20.32 -1.45 9.55
CA ILE A 147 19.66 -0.17 9.24
C ILE A 147 18.49 -0.41 8.27
N GLY A 148 18.69 -1.23 7.25
CA GLY A 148 17.61 -1.62 6.32
C GLY A 148 16.48 -2.35 7.04
N VAL A 149 16.82 -3.29 7.92
CA VAL A 149 15.84 -4.02 8.74
C VAL A 149 15.11 -3.07 9.69
N ALA A 150 15.80 -2.13 10.33
CA ALA A 150 15.17 -1.14 11.21
C ALA A 150 14.24 -0.20 10.43
N ALA A 151 14.64 0.25 9.24
CA ALA A 151 13.80 1.07 8.36
C ALA A 151 12.54 0.31 7.92
N TRP A 152 12.67 -0.97 7.56
CA TRP A 152 11.53 -1.81 7.21
C TRP A 152 10.59 -2.06 8.39
N THR A 153 11.15 -2.34 9.58
CA THR A 153 10.37 -2.48 10.83
C THR A 153 9.61 -1.19 11.16
N LEU A 154 10.23 -0.03 10.94
CA LEU A 154 9.61 1.28 11.14
C LEU A 154 8.43 1.49 10.17
N ALA A 155 8.62 1.17 8.89
CA ALA A 155 7.53 1.22 7.90
C ALA A 155 6.39 0.26 8.26
N GLY A 156 6.71 -0.96 8.68
CA GLY A 156 5.74 -1.95 9.16
C GLY A 156 4.96 -1.43 10.38
N CYS A 157 5.63 -0.83 11.36
CA CYS A 157 4.97 -0.22 12.51
C CYS A 157 3.97 0.89 12.08
N GLY A 158 4.37 1.73 11.15
CA GLY A 158 3.50 2.73 10.53
C GLY A 158 2.25 2.10 9.89
N MET A 159 2.43 1.00 9.15
CA MET A 159 1.33 0.24 8.56
C MET A 159 0.38 -0.34 9.63
N GLY A 160 0.93 -0.92 10.69
CA GLY A 160 0.12 -1.42 11.81
C GLY A 160 -0.75 -0.34 12.44
N LEU A 161 -0.21 0.86 12.63
CA LEU A 161 -0.96 2.02 13.15
C LEU A 161 -2.07 2.45 12.18
N THR A 162 -1.77 2.57 10.88
CA THR A 162 -2.69 3.17 9.90
C THR A 162 -3.78 2.21 9.45
N VAL A 163 -3.43 0.95 9.17
CA VAL A 163 -4.38 -0.06 8.66
C VAL A 163 -5.53 -0.26 9.63
N SER A 164 -5.22 -0.50 10.91
CA SER A 164 -6.22 -0.69 11.95
C SER A 164 -7.01 0.59 12.24
N SER A 165 -6.33 1.75 12.27
CA SER A 165 -7.00 3.03 12.55
C SER A 165 -7.93 3.49 11.44
N THR A 166 -7.57 3.29 10.16
CA THR A 166 -8.43 3.61 9.01
C THR A 166 -9.68 2.73 8.98
N ALA A 167 -9.56 1.43 9.32
CA ALA A 167 -10.70 0.54 9.41
C ALA A 167 -11.70 0.99 10.52
N VAL A 168 -11.18 1.28 11.71
CA VAL A 168 -12.01 1.78 12.82
C VAL A 168 -12.64 3.13 12.49
N ALA A 169 -11.88 4.07 11.89
CA ALA A 169 -12.40 5.37 11.50
C ALA A 169 -13.50 5.24 10.42
N THR A 170 -13.34 4.33 9.46
CA THR A 170 -14.36 4.04 8.45
C THR A 170 -15.66 3.55 9.08
N MET A 171 -15.57 2.63 10.04
CA MET A 171 -16.75 2.13 10.76
C MET A 171 -17.42 3.24 11.59
N ALA A 172 -16.64 4.07 12.29
CA ALA A 172 -17.15 5.15 13.12
C ALA A 172 -17.87 6.24 12.33
N LEU A 173 -17.45 6.49 11.08
CA LEU A 173 -18.06 7.45 10.16
C LEU A 173 -19.20 6.87 9.33
N SER A 174 -19.52 5.60 9.51
CA SER A 174 -20.53 4.88 8.74
C SER A 174 -21.77 4.59 9.56
N SER A 175 -22.95 4.79 8.95
CA SER A 175 -24.20 4.27 9.53
C SER A 175 -24.16 2.73 9.57
N PRO A 176 -24.88 2.07 10.50
CA PRO A 176 -24.92 0.61 10.54
C PRO A 176 -25.27 -0.08 9.22
N ARG A 177 -26.11 0.58 8.39
CA ARG A 177 -26.51 0.09 7.05
C ARG A 177 -25.40 0.24 6.02
N ASP A 178 -24.48 1.19 6.20
CA ASP A 178 -23.45 1.53 5.23
C ASP A 178 -22.07 0.94 5.58
N GLN A 179 -21.90 0.35 6.77
CA GLN A 179 -20.60 -0.16 7.24
C GLN A 179 -19.98 -1.16 6.27
N GLY A 180 -20.76 -2.13 5.79
CA GLY A 180 -20.27 -3.13 4.83
C GLY A 180 -19.84 -2.50 3.50
N ARG A 181 -20.61 -1.54 2.98
CA ARG A 181 -20.29 -0.84 1.73
C ARG A 181 -19.04 0.02 1.85
N ASN A 182 -18.90 0.75 2.96
CA ASN A 182 -17.76 1.65 3.18
C ASN A 182 -16.48 0.87 3.49
N THR A 183 -16.58 -0.24 4.23
CA THR A 183 -15.45 -1.16 4.44
C THR A 183 -15.04 -1.84 3.12
N GLY A 184 -16.00 -2.25 2.31
CA GLY A 184 -15.72 -2.77 0.96
C GLY A 184 -15.00 -1.74 0.08
N ALA A 185 -15.41 -0.46 0.13
CA ALA A 185 -14.73 0.62 -0.59
C ALA A 185 -13.28 0.83 -0.10
N LEU A 186 -13.03 0.69 1.21
CA LEU A 186 -11.68 0.77 1.78
C LEU A 186 -10.78 -0.35 1.24
N LEU A 187 -11.26 -1.60 1.19
CA LEU A 187 -10.52 -2.74 0.67
C LEU A 187 -10.27 -2.65 -0.84
N VAL A 188 -11.26 -2.19 -1.59
CA VAL A 188 -11.11 -1.93 -3.05
C VAL A 188 -10.05 -0.86 -3.29
N ALA A 189 -10.05 0.22 -2.53
CA ALA A 189 -9.05 1.28 -2.64
C ALA A 189 -7.64 0.78 -2.30
N GLU A 190 -7.50 -0.07 -1.28
CA GLU A 190 -6.25 -0.76 -0.93
C GLU A 190 -5.72 -1.60 -2.10
N SER A 191 -6.58 -2.45 -2.68
CA SER A 191 -6.22 -3.30 -3.82
C SER A 191 -5.79 -2.48 -5.04
N ILE A 192 -6.50 -1.40 -5.34
CA ILE A 192 -6.17 -0.49 -6.45
C ILE A 192 -4.83 0.21 -6.18
N GLY A 193 -4.65 0.77 -4.98
CA GLY A 193 -3.42 1.44 -4.60
C GLY A 193 -2.21 0.53 -4.75
N THR A 194 -2.31 -0.70 -4.23
CA THR A 194 -1.27 -1.71 -4.36
C THR A 194 -0.95 -2.02 -5.82
N SER A 195 -1.95 -2.27 -6.64
CA SER A 195 -1.75 -2.64 -8.06
C SER A 195 -1.17 -1.50 -8.89
N VAL A 196 -1.66 -0.27 -8.70
CA VAL A 196 -1.16 0.90 -9.40
C VAL A 196 0.29 1.18 -9.02
N MET A 197 0.61 1.19 -7.73
CA MET A 197 1.97 1.48 -7.27
C MET A 197 2.95 0.38 -7.67
N THR A 198 2.56 -0.90 -7.57
CA THR A 198 3.41 -2.02 -8.02
C THR A 198 3.65 -1.96 -9.53
N ALA A 199 2.62 -1.65 -10.34
CA ALA A 199 2.77 -1.52 -11.78
C ALA A 199 3.68 -0.33 -12.15
N LEU A 200 3.52 0.83 -11.50
CA LEU A 200 4.37 2.01 -11.71
C LEU A 200 5.83 1.72 -11.36
N THR A 201 6.06 1.09 -10.21
CA THR A 201 7.41 0.74 -9.76
C THR A 201 8.03 -0.31 -10.68
N GLY A 202 7.25 -1.30 -11.13
CA GLY A 202 7.69 -2.30 -12.12
C GLY A 202 8.08 -1.68 -13.46
N ALA A 203 7.27 -0.73 -13.96
CA ALA A 203 7.58 0.00 -15.18
C ALA A 203 8.86 0.85 -15.05
N CYS A 204 9.07 1.51 -13.90
CA CYS A 204 10.31 2.23 -13.63
C CYS A 204 11.52 1.29 -13.58
N TYR A 205 11.38 0.13 -12.95
CA TYR A 205 12.46 -0.86 -12.86
C TYR A 205 12.82 -1.48 -14.23
N ALA A 206 11.86 -1.63 -15.13
CA ALA A 206 12.09 -2.20 -16.46
C ALA A 206 12.86 -1.24 -17.42
N VAL A 207 12.95 0.05 -17.09
CA VAL A 207 13.64 1.08 -17.88
C VAL A 207 15.08 1.32 -17.37
N LEU A 208 15.40 0.88 -16.16
CA LEU A 208 16.73 0.98 -15.54
C LEU A 208 17.61 -0.22 -15.89
#